data_64301aac3ad195af07b7fa4c1e0fa301
#
_entry.id   64301aac3ad195af07b7fa4c1e0fa301
#
_cell.length_a   1.000
_cell.length_b   1.000
_cell.length_c   1.000
_cell.angle_alpha   90.00
_cell.angle_beta   90.00
_cell.angle_gamma   90.00
#
_symmetry.space_group_name_H-M   'P 1'
#
loop_
_entity.id
_entity.type
_entity.pdbx_description
1 polymer ?
#
loop_
_entity_poly.entity_id
_entity_poly.type
_entity_poly.pdbx_seq_one_letter_code
_entity_poly.pdbx_strand_id
1 'polypeptide(L)'
;MSFAAYKVANIVEALRAAAERNVTVRLVLESVADSQGKLTHDAKLAFDALPEGVEFYVWPAERRVTKAGSHAAMHAKCAIADRRIAFVTSANLTGAAMTENMELGLVVRGGDVPRRIAAHFNALIGSGDLRAAT
;
A
#
# COMPACT_ATOMS: atom_id res chain seq x y z
N MET A 1 0.54 -1.90 -1.33
CA MET A 1 1.14 -0.56 -1.50
C MET A 1 1.17 0.10 -0.15
N SER A 2 2.34 0.50 0.32
CA SER A 2 2.50 1.27 1.54
C SER A 2 2.68 2.73 1.14
N PHE A 3 1.73 3.57 1.50
CA PHE A 3 1.80 4.97 1.15
C PHE A 3 1.23 5.84 2.26
N ALA A 4 1.96 6.86 2.64
CA ALA A 4 1.36 8.02 3.26
C ALA A 4 0.63 8.77 2.14
N ALA A 5 -0.65 8.48 1.94
CA ALA A 5 -1.40 9.01 0.82
C ALA A 5 -1.78 10.48 1.05
N TYR A 6 -1.17 11.35 0.31
CA TYR A 6 -1.59 12.74 0.19
C TYR A 6 -1.90 13.06 -1.28
N LYS A 7 -3.18 13.31 -1.55
CA LYS A 7 -3.68 13.97 -2.78
C LYS A 7 -3.10 13.46 -4.09
N VAL A 8 -3.23 12.17 -4.36
CA VAL A 8 -2.89 11.61 -5.67
C VAL A 8 -4.18 11.25 -6.40
N ALA A 9 -4.96 12.29 -6.74
CA ALA A 9 -6.26 12.14 -7.40
C ALA A 9 -6.20 11.19 -8.60
N ASN A 10 -5.14 11.27 -9.40
CA ASN A 10 -4.95 10.43 -10.58
C ASN A 10 -4.81 8.94 -10.24
N ILE A 11 -4.19 8.59 -9.10
CA ILE A 11 -4.07 7.19 -8.69
C ILE A 11 -5.39 6.68 -8.13
N VAL A 12 -6.09 7.49 -7.33
CA VAL A 12 -7.43 7.14 -6.84
C VAL A 12 -8.37 6.89 -8.01
N GLU A 13 -8.35 7.77 -9.03
CA GLU A 13 -9.16 7.61 -10.24
C GLU A 13 -8.80 6.34 -11.03
N ALA A 14 -7.51 6.05 -11.20
CA ALA A 14 -7.07 4.83 -11.87
C ALA A 14 -7.49 3.56 -11.13
N LEU A 15 -7.44 3.56 -9.79
CA LEU A 15 -7.88 2.44 -8.95
C LEU A 15 -9.41 2.29 -9.00
N ARG A 16 -10.15 3.40 -9.00
CA ARG A 16 -11.59 3.40 -9.20
C ARG A 16 -11.96 2.77 -10.54
N ALA A 17 -11.38 3.25 -11.62
CA ALA A 17 -11.62 2.73 -12.95
C ALA A 17 -11.25 1.23 -13.08
N ALA A 18 -10.25 0.76 -12.33
CA ALA A 18 -9.93 -0.66 -12.26
C ALA A 18 -11.01 -1.45 -11.52
N ALA A 19 -11.47 -0.98 -10.36
CA ALA A 19 -12.52 -1.63 -9.57
C ALA A 19 -13.85 -1.69 -10.35
N GLU A 20 -14.22 -0.63 -11.05
CA GLU A 20 -15.42 -0.59 -11.93
C GLU A 20 -15.37 -1.62 -13.07
N ARG A 21 -14.17 -2.03 -13.47
CA ARG A 21 -13.96 -3.15 -14.42
C ARG A 21 -13.87 -4.52 -13.74
N ASN A 22 -14.29 -4.64 -12.47
CA ASN A 22 -14.22 -5.86 -11.67
C ASN A 22 -12.77 -6.35 -11.41
N VAL A 23 -11.79 -5.47 -11.40
CA VAL A 23 -10.44 -5.81 -10.96
C VAL A 23 -10.43 -5.82 -9.43
N THR A 24 -10.01 -6.92 -8.82
CA THR A 24 -9.79 -6.97 -7.38
C THR A 24 -8.60 -6.09 -7.00
N VAL A 25 -8.87 -5.03 -6.24
CA VAL A 25 -7.85 -4.09 -5.77
C VAL A 25 -7.62 -4.31 -4.28
N ARG A 26 -6.36 -4.53 -3.89
CA ARG A 26 -5.93 -4.65 -2.50
C ARG A 26 -4.95 -3.55 -2.16
N LEU A 27 -5.27 -2.75 -1.16
CA LEU A 27 -4.44 -1.67 -0.67
C LEU A 27 -3.93 -2.02 0.72
N VAL A 28 -2.61 -1.94 0.91
CA VAL A 28 -1.99 -2.07 2.23
C VAL A 28 -1.50 -0.69 2.61
N LEU A 29 -2.12 -0.11 3.61
CA LEU A 29 -1.90 1.28 4.01
C LEU A 29 -1.51 1.36 5.48
N GLU A 30 -0.80 2.42 5.86
CA GLU A 30 -0.54 2.73 7.25
C GLU A 30 -1.65 3.65 7.76
N SER A 31 -2.27 3.32 8.89
CA SER A 31 -3.29 4.17 9.53
C SER A 31 -2.65 5.16 10.48
N VAL A 32 -3.34 6.27 10.75
CA VAL A 32 -2.91 7.25 11.78
C VAL A 32 -2.84 6.59 13.15
N ALA A 33 -3.85 5.78 13.50
CA ALA A 33 -3.89 5.06 14.77
C ALA A 33 -2.69 4.14 14.96
N ASP A 34 -2.27 3.45 13.89
CA ASP A 34 -1.15 2.52 13.93
C ASP A 34 0.21 3.21 13.71
N SER A 35 0.24 4.44 13.25
CA SER A 35 1.47 5.20 12.97
C SER A 35 2.12 5.79 14.22
N GLN A 36 1.44 5.77 15.35
CA GLN A 36 1.89 6.36 16.61
C GLN A 36 2.28 7.84 16.49
N GLY A 37 1.47 8.61 15.79
CA GLY A 37 1.67 10.04 15.60
C GLY A 37 2.68 10.42 14.51
N LYS A 38 3.22 9.43 13.77
CA LYS A 38 4.09 9.71 12.63
C LYS A 38 3.32 10.16 11.39
N LEU A 39 2.04 9.80 11.30
CA LEU A 39 1.16 10.27 10.25
C LEU A 39 0.16 11.27 10.84
N THR A 40 -0.03 12.38 10.15
CA THR A 40 -1.01 13.42 10.53
C THR A 40 -2.36 13.25 9.86
N HIS A 41 -2.45 12.38 8.85
CA HIS A 41 -3.67 12.12 8.10
C HIS A 41 -3.81 10.63 7.82
N ASP A 42 -5.04 10.15 7.88
CA ASP A 42 -5.34 8.76 7.58
C ASP A 42 -5.27 8.51 6.07
N ALA A 43 -4.38 7.60 5.68
CA ALA A 43 -4.25 7.20 4.29
C ALA A 43 -5.56 6.60 3.73
N LYS A 44 -6.38 5.97 4.59
CA LYS A 44 -7.68 5.43 4.22
C LYS A 44 -8.62 6.53 3.72
N LEU A 45 -8.64 7.70 4.35
CA LEU A 45 -9.52 8.82 3.95
C LEU A 45 -9.26 9.29 2.50
N ALA A 46 -8.04 9.15 2.01
CA ALA A 46 -7.73 9.50 0.62
C ALA A 46 -8.38 8.52 -0.38
N PHE A 47 -8.77 7.34 0.09
CA PHE A 47 -9.36 6.28 -0.71
C PHE A 47 -10.82 5.96 -0.34
N ASP A 48 -11.45 6.71 0.55
CA ASP A 48 -12.86 6.52 0.95
C ASP A 48 -13.86 6.67 -0.22
N ALA A 49 -13.42 7.32 -1.30
CA ALA A 49 -14.21 7.47 -2.52
C ALA A 49 -14.07 6.30 -3.51
N LEU A 50 -13.34 5.24 -3.15
CA LEU A 50 -13.22 4.06 -4.01
C LEU A 50 -14.49 3.19 -3.88
N PRO A 51 -14.90 2.52 -4.99
CA PRO A 51 -16.11 1.71 -5.00
C PRO A 51 -15.99 0.48 -4.09
N GLU A 52 -17.13 -0.11 -3.77
CA GLU A 52 -17.20 -1.42 -3.12
C GLU A 52 -16.35 -2.45 -3.87
N GLY A 53 -15.68 -3.34 -3.14
CA GLY A 53 -14.79 -4.36 -3.71
C GLY A 53 -13.30 -3.99 -3.66
N VAL A 54 -12.95 -2.77 -3.23
CA VAL A 54 -11.57 -2.45 -2.86
C VAL A 54 -11.30 -2.90 -1.43
N GLU A 55 -10.35 -3.79 -1.26
CA GLU A 55 -9.97 -4.34 0.03
C GLU A 55 -8.83 -3.51 0.65
N PHE A 56 -9.03 -3.06 1.88
CA PHE A 56 -8.02 -2.32 2.64
C PHE A 56 -7.42 -3.20 3.72
N TYR A 57 -6.10 -3.15 3.85
CA TYR A 57 -5.34 -3.86 4.87
C TYR A 57 -4.40 -2.91 5.60
N VAL A 58 -4.21 -3.17 6.88
CA VAL A 58 -3.24 -2.46 7.73
C VAL A 58 -2.30 -3.46 8.40
N TRP A 59 -1.12 -3.02 8.75
CA TRP A 59 -0.20 -3.74 9.63
C TRP A 59 -0.40 -3.21 11.06
N PRO A 60 -1.12 -3.94 11.93
CA PRO A 60 -1.48 -3.43 13.25
C PRO A 60 -0.26 -3.18 14.13
N ALA A 61 -0.34 -2.17 15.00
CA ALA A 61 0.79 -1.78 15.85
C ALA A 61 1.28 -2.93 16.74
N GLU A 62 0.37 -3.75 17.29
CA GLU A 62 0.71 -4.90 18.13
C GLU A 62 1.51 -6.00 17.39
N ARG A 63 1.42 -6.04 16.05
CA ARG A 63 2.19 -6.97 15.21
C ARG A 63 3.57 -6.42 14.80
N ARG A 64 3.83 -5.15 15.12
CA ARG A 64 5.06 -4.44 14.71
C ARG A 64 6.05 -4.21 15.84
N VAL A 65 5.79 -4.73 17.02
CA VAL A 65 6.67 -4.55 18.19
C VAL A 65 8.02 -5.18 17.92
N THR A 66 9.08 -4.39 18.03
CA THR A 66 10.47 -4.86 17.89
C THR A 66 10.97 -5.44 19.21
N LYS A 67 12.08 -6.18 19.17
CA LYS A 67 12.74 -6.69 20.37
C LYS A 67 13.13 -5.59 21.36
N ALA A 68 13.31 -4.36 20.90
CA ALA A 68 13.62 -3.19 21.72
C ALA A 68 12.37 -2.48 22.27
N GLY A 69 11.17 -3.02 22.04
CA GLY A 69 9.90 -2.42 22.49
C GLY A 69 9.42 -1.23 21.66
N SER A 70 10.12 -0.87 20.60
CA SER A 70 9.67 0.12 19.64
C SER A 70 8.78 -0.52 18.58
N HIS A 71 8.16 0.28 17.70
CA HIS A 71 7.37 -0.25 16.60
C HIS A 71 8.09 -0.07 15.26
N ALA A 72 8.09 -1.13 14.46
CA ALA A 72 8.52 -1.07 13.07
C ALA A 72 7.50 -0.25 12.25
N ALA A 73 7.94 0.27 11.12
CA ALA A 73 7.08 0.96 10.15
C ALA A 73 7.01 0.16 8.86
N MET A 74 5.86 0.23 8.19
CA MET A 74 5.75 -0.29 6.84
C MET A 74 6.38 0.70 5.86
N HIS A 75 7.49 0.31 5.25
CA HIS A 75 8.26 1.18 4.37
C HIS A 75 8.34 0.67 2.92
N ALA A 76 7.64 -0.41 2.62
CA ALA A 76 7.56 -0.95 1.27
C ALA A 76 6.70 -0.06 0.38
N LYS A 77 7.20 0.28 -0.80
CA LYS A 77 6.49 1.08 -1.81
C LYS A 77 6.48 0.30 -3.11
N CYS A 78 5.39 -0.42 -3.34
CA CYS A 78 5.26 -1.24 -4.53
C CYS A 78 3.80 -1.36 -4.99
N ALA A 79 3.63 -1.60 -6.27
CA ALA A 79 2.36 -1.97 -6.88
C ALA A 79 2.56 -3.22 -7.73
N ILE A 80 1.65 -4.19 -7.61
CA ILE A 80 1.71 -5.42 -8.37
C ILE A 80 0.42 -5.57 -9.18
N ALA A 81 0.52 -5.82 -10.47
CA ALA A 81 -0.60 -6.10 -11.34
C ALA A 81 -0.52 -7.55 -11.84
N ASP A 82 -1.61 -8.30 -11.63
CA ASP A 82 -1.86 -9.66 -12.15
C ASP A 82 -0.72 -10.66 -11.85
N ARG A 83 0.09 -10.41 -10.85
CA ARG A 83 1.31 -11.19 -10.52
C ARG A 83 2.31 -11.27 -11.69
N ARG A 84 2.22 -10.35 -12.64
CA ARG A 84 3.03 -10.29 -13.86
C ARG A 84 3.85 -9.01 -13.98
N ILE A 85 3.41 -7.94 -13.35
CA ILE A 85 4.09 -6.65 -13.34
C ILE A 85 4.26 -6.21 -11.90
N ALA A 86 5.46 -5.79 -11.54
CA ALA A 86 5.73 -5.14 -10.26
C ALA A 86 6.41 -3.80 -10.48
N PHE A 87 5.90 -2.76 -9.87
CA PHE A 87 6.56 -1.47 -9.73
C PHE A 87 7.06 -1.34 -8.29
N VAL A 88 8.34 -1.13 -8.12
CA VAL A 88 8.99 -0.92 -6.82
C VAL A 88 9.72 0.41 -6.87
N THR A 89 9.52 1.25 -5.87
CA THR A 89 10.02 2.62 -5.89
C THR A 89 10.42 3.12 -4.50
N SER A 90 11.19 4.18 -4.46
CA SER A 90 11.44 4.97 -3.26
C SER A 90 10.30 5.95 -2.95
N ALA A 91 9.48 6.28 -3.94
CA ALA A 91 8.41 7.27 -3.83
C ALA A 91 7.28 6.82 -2.91
N ASN A 92 6.91 7.67 -1.97
CA ASN A 92 5.62 7.57 -1.29
C ASN A 92 4.50 8.05 -2.24
N LEU A 93 3.25 7.64 -1.99
CA LEU A 93 2.08 8.24 -2.68
C LEU A 93 1.75 9.60 -2.06
N THR A 94 2.64 10.56 -2.22
CA THR A 94 2.45 11.94 -1.76
C THR A 94 2.61 12.90 -2.94
N GLY A 95 1.97 14.07 -2.86
CA GLY A 95 2.13 15.09 -3.89
C GLY A 95 3.60 15.45 -4.10
N ALA A 96 4.36 15.65 -3.01
CA ALA A 96 5.78 15.99 -3.09
C ALA A 96 6.61 14.89 -3.78
N ALA A 97 6.37 13.61 -3.47
CA ALA A 97 7.08 12.51 -4.11
C ALA A 97 6.76 12.40 -5.62
N MET A 98 5.57 12.85 -6.02
CA MET A 98 5.13 12.78 -7.42
C MET A 98 5.62 13.97 -8.26
N THR A 99 5.94 15.11 -7.65
CA THR A 99 6.20 16.36 -8.38
C THR A 99 7.46 17.10 -7.97
N GLU A 100 8.02 16.86 -6.78
CA GLU A 100 9.09 17.67 -6.21
C GLU A 100 10.35 16.86 -5.86
N ASN A 101 10.17 15.62 -5.35
CA ASN A 101 11.31 14.81 -4.92
C ASN A 101 11.99 14.13 -6.11
N MET A 102 13.29 13.87 -5.94
CA MET A 102 14.00 12.94 -6.81
C MET A 102 13.75 11.52 -6.33
N GLU A 103 13.02 10.74 -7.10
CA GLU A 103 12.65 9.37 -6.77
C GLU A 103 13.16 8.40 -7.85
N LEU A 104 13.38 7.16 -7.44
CA LEU A 104 13.82 6.11 -8.36
C LEU A 104 12.94 4.87 -8.18
N GLY A 105 12.56 4.27 -9.28
CA GLY A 105 11.79 3.04 -9.28
C GLY A 105 12.12 2.13 -10.45
N LEU A 106 11.71 0.88 -10.31
CA LEU A 106 11.86 -0.15 -11.32
C LEU A 106 10.50 -0.74 -11.65
N VAL A 107 10.26 -0.98 -12.93
CA VAL A 107 9.15 -1.79 -13.41
C VAL A 107 9.69 -3.14 -13.88
N VAL A 108 9.31 -4.20 -13.19
CA VAL A 108 9.65 -5.59 -13.54
C VAL A 108 8.47 -6.21 -14.24
N ARG A 109 8.68 -6.73 -15.46
CA ARG A 109 7.65 -7.39 -16.26
C ARG A 109 7.99 -8.86 -16.45
N GLY A 110 7.07 -9.74 -16.07
CA GLY A 110 7.26 -11.19 -16.16
C GLY A 110 8.23 -11.76 -15.12
N GLY A 111 8.63 -12.99 -15.31
CA GLY A 111 9.51 -13.71 -14.39
C GLY A 111 8.89 -14.01 -13.03
N ASP A 112 9.72 -14.31 -12.04
CA ASP A 112 9.29 -14.72 -10.71
C ASP A 112 9.05 -13.55 -9.74
N VAL A 113 9.71 -12.43 -9.94
CA VAL A 113 9.69 -11.30 -8.98
C VAL A 113 8.27 -10.81 -8.68
N PRO A 114 7.42 -10.48 -9.67
CA PRO A 114 6.05 -10.03 -9.38
C PRO A 114 5.22 -11.08 -8.63
N ARG A 115 5.38 -12.36 -9.00
CA ARG A 115 4.68 -13.47 -8.34
C ARG A 115 5.10 -13.63 -6.87
N ARG A 116 6.40 -13.54 -6.60
CA ARG A 116 6.96 -13.67 -5.25
C ARG A 116 6.53 -12.52 -4.34
N ILE A 117 6.53 -11.28 -4.84
CA ILE A 117 6.06 -10.13 -4.07
C ILE A 117 4.57 -10.29 -3.76
N ALA A 118 3.73 -10.65 -4.74
CA ALA A 118 2.31 -10.88 -4.52
C ALA A 118 2.06 -12.02 -3.52
N ALA A 119 2.80 -13.12 -3.62
CA ALA A 119 2.70 -14.25 -2.69
C ALA A 119 3.09 -13.85 -1.27
N HIS A 120 4.11 -13.01 -1.11
CA HIS A 120 4.52 -12.50 0.20
C HIS A 120 3.40 -11.71 0.88
N PHE A 121 2.79 -10.74 0.19
CA PHE A 121 1.65 -9.98 0.75
C PHE A 121 0.45 -10.87 1.03
N ASN A 122 0.13 -11.83 0.15
CA ASN A 122 -0.94 -12.79 0.41
C ASN A 122 -0.66 -13.65 1.64
N ALA A 123 0.58 -14.05 1.87
CA ALA A 123 0.98 -14.79 3.06
C ALA A 123 0.79 -13.96 4.35
N LEU A 124 1.17 -12.67 4.32
CA LEU A 124 0.97 -11.76 5.44
C LEU A 124 -0.52 -11.52 5.76
N ILE A 125 -1.36 -11.49 4.73
CA ILE A 125 -2.82 -11.43 4.90
C ILE A 125 -3.32 -12.75 5.48
N GLY A 126 -2.89 -13.88 4.93
CA GLY A 126 -3.32 -15.21 5.38
C GLY A 126 -2.88 -15.56 6.80
N SER A 127 -1.73 -15.06 7.26
CA SER A 127 -1.24 -15.23 8.64
C SER A 127 -1.91 -14.27 9.64
N GLY A 128 -2.65 -13.25 9.17
CA GLY A 128 -3.21 -12.20 10.00
C GLY A 128 -2.19 -11.14 10.46
N ASP A 129 -0.99 -11.13 9.89
CA ASP A 129 -0.04 -10.04 10.10
C ASP A 129 -0.52 -8.75 9.46
N LEU A 130 -1.15 -8.86 8.28
CA LEU A 130 -1.95 -7.79 7.70
C LEU A 130 -3.42 -8.09 7.92
N ARG A 131 -4.17 -7.14 8.46
CA ARG A 131 -5.60 -7.28 8.76
C ARG A 131 -6.43 -6.35 7.91
N ALA A 132 -7.63 -6.81 7.55
CA ALA A 132 -8.60 -5.96 6.89
C ALA A 132 -8.91 -4.74 7.77
N ALA A 133 -8.84 -3.55 7.18
CA ALA A 133 -9.26 -2.32 7.82
C ALA A 133 -10.79 -2.21 7.67
N THR A 134 -11.49 -2.21 8.79
CA THR A 134 -12.94 -1.95 8.86
C THR A 134 -13.23 -0.47 8.78
#